data_4acc0c137098a1ae08e4de08bb227f3e
#
_entry.id   4acc0c137098a1ae08e4de08bb227f3e
#
_cell.length_a   1.000
_cell.length_b   1.000
_cell.length_c   1.000
_cell.angle_alpha   90.00
_cell.angle_beta   90.00
_cell.angle_gamma   90.00
#
_symmetry.space_group_name_H-M   'P 1'
#
loop_
_entity.id
_entity.type
_entity.pdbx_description
1 polymer ?
#
loop_
_entity_poly.entity_id
_entity_poly.type
_entity_poly.pdbx_seq_one_letter_code
_entity_poly.pdbx_strand_id
1 'polypeptide(L)'
;MTTYPNARRGDIWFVTDDALGGCNESDRTIRGARPVLVISSDGHNFTSPCLTVVPISSGPHRLDGTDSSNVILHSACLERLSAAVVGQITTIDRDHLLCFIGVINALDLLNVATAIHCYLELFKED
;
A
#
# COMPACT_ATOMS: atom_id res chain seq x y z
N MET A 1 19.11 -20.47 -5.89
CA MET A 1 18.79 -19.30 -5.04
C MET A 1 17.71 -18.47 -5.73
N THR A 2 16.60 -18.23 -5.07
CA THR A 2 15.52 -17.44 -5.65
C THR A 2 15.88 -15.96 -5.57
N THR A 3 15.81 -15.26 -6.72
CA THR A 3 16.04 -13.83 -6.77
C THR A 3 14.69 -13.12 -6.78
N TYR A 4 14.47 -12.23 -5.83
CA TYR A 4 13.26 -11.43 -5.75
C TYR A 4 13.51 -10.02 -6.24
N PRO A 5 12.47 -9.34 -6.79
CA PRO A 5 12.59 -7.92 -7.06
C PRO A 5 13.04 -7.16 -5.80
N ASN A 6 13.93 -6.19 -5.98
CA ASN A 6 14.48 -5.43 -4.86
C ASN A 6 13.50 -4.35 -4.42
N ALA A 7 12.52 -4.75 -3.63
CA ALA A 7 11.49 -3.85 -3.11
C ALA A 7 11.89 -3.35 -1.72
N ARG A 8 11.72 -2.05 -1.50
CA ARG A 8 12.06 -1.39 -0.24
C ARG A 8 10.84 -0.72 0.36
N ARG A 9 10.86 -0.55 1.67
CA ARG A 9 9.82 0.22 2.35
C ARG A 9 9.77 1.63 1.77
N GLY A 10 8.57 2.05 1.41
CA GLY A 10 8.35 3.35 0.77
C GLY A 10 8.30 3.28 -0.75
N ASP A 11 8.65 2.15 -1.34
CA ASP A 11 8.51 1.97 -2.78
C ASP A 11 7.05 1.87 -3.18
N ILE A 12 6.74 2.41 -4.34
CA ILE A 12 5.45 2.23 -5.00
C ILE A 12 5.67 1.34 -6.22
N TRP A 13 4.94 0.23 -6.26
CA TRP A 13 5.00 -0.76 -7.33
C TRP A 13 3.62 -0.97 -7.93
N PHE A 14 3.59 -1.20 -9.25
CA PHE A 14 2.38 -1.67 -9.92
C PHE A 14 2.32 -3.19 -9.78
N VAL A 15 1.17 -3.72 -9.40
CA VAL A 15 1.01 -5.17 -9.15
C VAL A 15 -0.01 -5.77 -10.11
N THR A 16 0.04 -7.11 -10.24
CA THR A 16 -0.88 -7.86 -11.07
C THR A 16 -2.32 -7.75 -10.54
N ASP A 17 -3.29 -8.02 -11.42
CA ASP A 17 -4.71 -7.90 -11.07
C ASP A 17 -5.18 -8.94 -10.05
N ASP A 18 -4.43 -10.02 -9.86
CA ASP A 18 -4.76 -11.06 -8.87
C ASP A 18 -4.04 -10.89 -7.54
N ALA A 19 -3.16 -9.87 -7.42
CA ALA A 19 -2.41 -9.63 -6.19
C ALA A 19 -3.33 -9.23 -5.03
N LEU A 20 -4.35 -8.42 -5.31
CA LEU A 20 -5.27 -7.86 -4.33
C LEU A 20 -6.62 -8.54 -4.48
N GLY A 21 -6.76 -9.69 -3.82
CA GLY A 21 -8.02 -10.41 -3.82
C GLY A 21 -9.00 -9.83 -2.81
N GLY A 22 -10.25 -9.69 -3.19
CA GLY A 22 -11.30 -9.36 -2.26
C GLY A 22 -11.87 -10.59 -1.59
N CYS A 23 -12.72 -10.39 -0.57
CA CYS A 23 -13.37 -11.49 0.12
C CYS A 23 -14.42 -12.17 -0.74
N ASN A 24 -15.10 -11.40 -1.58
CA ASN A 24 -16.07 -11.88 -2.55
C ASN A 24 -16.32 -10.81 -3.62
N GLU A 25 -17.06 -11.16 -4.66
CA GLU A 25 -17.28 -10.28 -5.81
C GLU A 25 -18.06 -9.02 -5.48
N SER A 26 -18.88 -9.06 -4.44
CA SER A 26 -19.74 -7.93 -4.08
C SER A 26 -19.09 -7.00 -3.07
N ASP A 27 -17.93 -7.34 -2.54
CA ASP A 27 -17.30 -6.53 -1.53
C ASP A 27 -16.71 -5.25 -2.11
N ARG A 28 -16.31 -4.36 -1.21
CA ARG A 28 -15.76 -3.06 -1.57
C ARG A 28 -14.25 -2.99 -1.44
N THR A 29 -13.61 -4.14 -1.36
CA THR A 29 -12.15 -4.18 -1.32
C THR A 29 -11.59 -3.80 -2.69
N ILE A 30 -10.39 -3.24 -2.66
CA ILE A 30 -9.69 -2.84 -3.88
C ILE A 30 -9.20 -4.09 -4.60
N ARG A 31 -9.48 -4.16 -5.89
CA ARG A 31 -9.06 -5.26 -6.75
C ARG A 31 -8.48 -4.72 -8.04
N GLY A 32 -7.86 -5.61 -8.78
CA GLY A 32 -7.32 -5.31 -10.09
C GLY A 32 -5.90 -4.80 -10.04
N ALA A 33 -5.30 -4.67 -11.22
CA ALA A 33 -3.95 -4.15 -11.37
C ALA A 33 -3.92 -2.70 -10.92
N ARG A 34 -2.99 -2.36 -10.01
CA ARG A 34 -2.91 -1.01 -9.45
C ARG A 34 -1.63 -0.79 -8.68
N PRO A 35 -1.33 0.49 -8.35
CA PRO A 35 -0.21 0.80 -7.48
C PRO A 35 -0.44 0.33 -6.05
N VAL A 36 0.63 -0.11 -5.41
CA VAL A 36 0.66 -0.40 -3.97
C VAL A 36 1.90 0.23 -3.36
N LEU A 37 1.79 0.58 -2.08
CA LEU A 37 2.89 1.11 -1.29
C LEU A 37 3.45 -0.01 -0.42
N VAL A 38 4.75 -0.28 -0.53
CA VAL A 38 5.43 -1.27 0.32
C VAL A 38 5.67 -0.64 1.69
N ILE A 39 5.18 -1.27 2.74
CA ILE A 39 5.33 -0.76 4.11
C ILE A 39 6.06 -1.72 5.05
N SER A 40 6.24 -2.97 4.66
CA SER A 40 7.04 -3.91 5.46
C SER A 40 8.49 -3.44 5.54
N SER A 41 9.16 -3.79 6.64
CA SER A 41 10.53 -3.34 6.90
C SER A 41 11.51 -3.86 5.86
N ASP A 42 12.59 -3.11 5.63
CA ASP A 42 13.61 -3.52 4.66
C ASP A 42 14.29 -4.84 5.04
N GLY A 43 14.48 -5.09 6.33
CA GLY A 43 15.02 -6.38 6.77
C GLY A 43 14.13 -7.54 6.37
N HIS A 44 12.82 -7.39 6.53
CA HIS A 44 11.84 -8.37 6.09
C HIS A 44 11.82 -8.48 4.56
N ASN A 45 11.78 -7.34 3.88
CA ASN A 45 11.70 -7.28 2.41
C ASN A 45 12.91 -7.94 1.74
N PHE A 46 14.04 -7.94 2.40
CA PHE A 46 15.27 -8.51 1.85
C PHE A 46 15.23 -10.03 1.79
N THR A 47 14.52 -10.68 2.69
CA THR A 47 14.58 -12.14 2.87
C THR A 47 13.26 -12.86 2.63
N SER A 48 12.12 -12.17 2.66
CA SER A 48 10.83 -12.84 2.60
C SER A 48 10.28 -12.93 1.18
N PRO A 49 9.59 -14.02 0.81
CA PRO A 49 8.86 -14.09 -0.45
C PRO A 49 7.61 -13.24 -0.46
N CYS A 50 7.19 -12.70 0.69
CA CYS A 50 5.98 -11.90 0.82
C CYS A 50 6.30 -10.49 1.29
N LEU A 51 5.46 -9.54 0.88
CA LEU A 51 5.55 -8.13 1.29
C LEU A 51 4.23 -7.70 1.89
N THR A 52 4.27 -6.79 2.84
CA THR A 52 3.06 -6.11 3.31
C THR A 52 2.94 -4.78 2.60
N VAL A 53 1.77 -4.53 2.03
CA VAL A 53 1.52 -3.36 1.18
C VAL A 53 0.20 -2.69 1.56
N VAL A 54 0.09 -1.42 1.17
CA VAL A 54 -1.15 -0.64 1.27
C VAL A 54 -1.57 -0.31 -0.16
N PRO A 55 -2.80 -0.69 -0.57
CA PRO A 55 -3.28 -0.33 -1.90
C PRO A 55 -3.43 1.17 -2.07
N ILE A 56 -3.16 1.66 -3.28
CA ILE A 56 -3.32 3.07 -3.65
C ILE A 56 -4.47 3.18 -4.64
N SER A 57 -5.37 4.14 -4.39
CA SER A 57 -6.56 4.34 -5.22
C SER A 57 -6.74 5.80 -5.56
N SER A 58 -7.12 6.09 -6.81
CA SER A 58 -7.51 7.44 -7.25
C SER A 58 -9.03 7.62 -7.30
N GLY A 59 -9.79 6.65 -6.80
CA GLY A 59 -11.26 6.75 -6.79
C GLY A 59 -11.75 7.91 -5.94
N PRO A 60 -12.77 8.67 -6.41
CA PRO A 60 -13.23 9.86 -5.69
C PRO A 60 -13.70 9.59 -4.26
N HIS A 61 -14.32 8.45 -4.02
CA HIS A 61 -14.79 8.09 -2.68
C HIS A 61 -13.64 7.81 -1.70
N ARG A 62 -12.43 7.60 -2.19
CA ARG A 62 -11.24 7.44 -1.35
C ARG A 62 -10.60 8.79 -1.00
N LEU A 63 -10.97 9.84 -1.73
CA LEU A 63 -10.37 11.16 -1.61
C LEU A 63 -11.27 12.16 -0.91
N ASP A 64 -12.49 11.78 -0.55
CA ASP A 64 -13.51 12.71 -0.05
C ASP A 64 -13.43 12.97 1.46
N GLY A 65 -12.54 12.32 2.16
CA GLY A 65 -12.34 12.54 3.59
C GLY A 65 -13.33 11.84 4.51
N THR A 66 -14.24 11.03 3.97
CA THR A 66 -15.23 10.33 4.81
C THR A 66 -14.63 9.20 5.63
N ASP A 67 -13.55 8.59 5.15
CA ASP A 67 -12.80 7.56 5.87
C ASP A 67 -11.43 8.10 6.24
N SER A 68 -11.21 8.34 7.53
CA SER A 68 -9.96 8.92 8.03
C SER A 68 -8.76 7.98 7.91
N SER A 69 -8.97 6.70 7.64
CA SER A 69 -7.86 5.77 7.39
C SER A 69 -7.32 5.89 5.97
N ASN A 70 -8.00 6.61 5.07
CA ASN A 70 -7.48 6.91 3.74
C ASN A 70 -6.54 8.12 3.84
N VAL A 71 -5.31 7.97 3.39
CA VAL A 71 -4.28 9.01 3.46
C VAL A 71 -4.04 9.57 2.05
N ILE A 72 -4.33 10.84 1.84
CA ILE A 72 -4.06 11.49 0.55
C ILE A 72 -2.56 11.62 0.37
N LEU A 73 -2.07 11.20 -0.80
CA LEU A 73 -0.65 11.19 -1.13
C LEU A 73 -0.30 12.36 -2.04
N HIS A 74 0.84 12.99 -1.78
CA HIS A 74 1.34 14.12 -2.54
C HIS A 74 2.65 13.80 -3.26
N SER A 75 3.01 12.53 -3.34
CA SER A 75 4.25 12.09 -3.96
C SER A 75 4.23 12.32 -5.47
N ALA A 76 5.34 12.87 -6.00
CA ALA A 76 5.42 13.29 -7.39
C ALA A 76 5.39 12.13 -8.39
N CYS A 77 5.71 10.92 -7.96
CA CYS A 77 5.70 9.75 -8.85
C CYS A 77 4.30 9.25 -9.21
N LEU A 78 3.25 9.77 -8.54
CA LEU A 78 1.87 9.40 -8.84
C LEU A 78 1.28 10.40 -9.84
N GLU A 79 0.76 9.88 -10.95
CA GLU A 79 0.21 10.71 -12.03
C GLU A 79 -1.11 11.39 -11.64
N ARG A 80 -1.86 10.75 -10.75
CA ARG A 80 -3.16 11.24 -10.31
C ARG A 80 -3.17 11.42 -8.81
N LEU A 81 -3.97 12.37 -8.34
CA LEU A 81 -4.23 12.47 -6.91
C LEU A 81 -4.79 11.14 -6.42
N SER A 82 -4.17 10.57 -5.40
CA SER A 82 -4.45 9.23 -4.94
C SER A 82 -4.42 9.18 -3.42
N ALA A 83 -5.03 8.14 -2.86
CA ALA A 83 -5.00 7.87 -1.44
C ALA A 83 -4.41 6.49 -1.18
N ALA A 84 -3.64 6.38 -0.11
CA ALA A 84 -3.25 5.10 0.46
C ALA A 84 -4.43 4.59 1.31
N VAL A 85 -4.97 3.43 0.97
CA VAL A 85 -6.16 2.87 1.63
C VAL A 85 -5.69 1.97 2.76
N VAL A 86 -5.37 2.56 3.89
CA VAL A 86 -4.75 1.88 5.03
C VAL A 86 -5.63 0.78 5.59
N GLY A 87 -6.96 0.95 5.56
CA GLY A 87 -7.88 -0.09 6.01
C GLY A 87 -7.84 -1.38 5.21
N GLN A 88 -7.15 -1.38 4.07
CA GLN A 88 -7.00 -2.56 3.23
C GLN A 88 -5.54 -3.03 3.14
N ILE A 89 -4.76 -2.69 4.15
CA ILE A 89 -3.40 -3.23 4.31
C ILE A 89 -3.41 -4.74 4.18
N THR A 90 -2.50 -5.29 3.38
CA THR A 90 -2.52 -6.72 3.09
C THR A 90 -1.12 -7.23 2.74
N THR A 91 -0.99 -8.55 2.76
CA THR A 91 0.24 -9.22 2.36
C THR A 91 0.07 -9.75 0.95
N ILE A 92 1.07 -9.54 0.11
CA ILE A 92 1.11 -10.07 -1.25
C ILE A 92 2.35 -10.91 -1.46
N ASP A 93 2.28 -11.83 -2.43
CA ASP A 93 3.46 -12.53 -2.90
C ASP A 93 4.30 -11.58 -3.75
N ARG A 94 5.60 -11.64 -3.59
CA ARG A 94 6.55 -10.79 -4.31
C ARG A 94 6.46 -10.97 -5.83
N ASP A 95 6.05 -12.14 -6.29
CA ASP A 95 5.88 -12.43 -7.71
C ASP A 95 4.78 -11.59 -8.37
N HIS A 96 3.91 -10.96 -7.59
CA HIS A 96 2.88 -10.07 -8.11
C HIS A 96 3.39 -8.68 -8.47
N LEU A 97 4.63 -8.35 -8.13
CA LEU A 97 5.23 -7.06 -8.49
C LEU A 97 5.52 -7.03 -9.99
N LEU A 98 4.93 -6.05 -10.71
CA LEU A 98 5.11 -5.90 -12.15
C LEU A 98 6.19 -4.88 -12.48
N CYS A 99 6.03 -3.65 -12.02
CA CYS A 99 7.01 -2.62 -12.31
C CYS A 99 7.11 -1.61 -11.16
N PHE A 100 8.30 -1.11 -10.98
CA PHE A 100 8.58 -0.05 -10.02
C PHE A 100 8.07 1.29 -10.56
N ILE A 101 7.31 2.02 -9.75
CA ILE A 101 6.76 3.32 -10.12
C ILE A 101 7.61 4.45 -9.56
N GLY A 102 8.01 4.35 -8.31
CA GLY A 102 8.78 5.40 -7.66
C GLY A 102 8.83 5.20 -6.16
N VAL A 103 9.28 6.23 -5.46
CA VAL A 103 9.41 6.23 -4.01
C VAL A 103 8.49 7.30 -3.43
N ILE A 104 7.74 6.92 -2.40
CA ILE A 104 6.89 7.87 -1.67
C ILE A 104 7.77 8.91 -0.98
N ASN A 105 7.29 10.16 -0.87
CA ASN A 105 8.04 11.16 -0.12
C ASN A 105 7.95 10.91 1.40
N ALA A 106 8.88 11.51 2.15
CA ALA A 106 9.01 11.25 3.58
C ALA A 106 7.76 11.65 4.37
N LEU A 107 7.11 12.76 4.02
CA LEU A 107 5.91 13.21 4.71
C LEU A 107 4.73 12.26 4.47
N ASP A 108 4.53 11.84 3.22
CA ASP A 108 3.49 10.86 2.90
C ASP A 108 3.72 9.55 3.66
N LEU A 109 4.95 9.07 3.70
CA LEU A 109 5.27 7.84 4.43
C LEU A 109 4.98 7.97 5.92
N LEU A 110 5.33 9.12 6.52
CA LEU A 110 5.01 9.40 7.92
C LEU A 110 3.51 9.40 8.16
N ASN A 111 2.75 10.05 7.28
CA ASN A 111 1.29 10.12 7.40
C ASN A 111 0.65 8.72 7.27
N VAL A 112 1.15 7.90 6.36
CA VAL A 112 0.67 6.52 6.22
C VAL A 112 1.02 5.70 7.46
N ALA A 113 2.24 5.81 7.96
CA ALA A 113 2.66 5.09 9.17
C ALA A 113 1.80 5.49 10.37
N THR A 114 1.51 6.77 10.52
CA THR A 114 0.64 7.27 11.58
C THR A 114 -0.78 6.72 11.45
N ALA A 115 -1.31 6.70 10.23
CA ALA A 115 -2.64 6.16 9.97
C ALA A 115 -2.72 4.66 10.27
N ILE A 116 -1.68 3.90 9.94
CA ILE A 116 -1.62 2.47 10.26
C ILE A 116 -1.63 2.27 11.77
N HIS A 117 -0.82 3.05 12.48
CA HIS A 117 -0.76 3.01 13.93
C HIS A 117 -2.13 3.26 14.55
N CYS A 118 -2.83 4.28 14.09
CA CYS A 118 -4.16 4.63 14.58
C CYS A 118 -5.20 3.57 14.20
N TYR A 119 -5.16 3.08 12.96
CA TYR A 119 -6.11 2.09 12.46
C TYR A 119 -6.01 0.79 13.24
N LEU A 120 -4.79 0.35 13.56
CA LEU A 120 -4.55 -0.91 14.26
C LEU A 120 -4.53 -0.73 15.78
N GLU A 121 -4.62 0.48 16.29
CA GLU A 121 -4.55 0.79 17.72
C GLU A 121 -3.34 0.15 18.40
N LEU A 122 -2.16 0.26 17.77
CA LEU A 122 -0.94 -0.42 18.24
C LEU A 122 -0.51 0.01 19.64
N PHE A 123 -0.74 1.30 19.98
CA PHE A 123 -0.48 1.82 21.32
C PHE A 123 -1.71 2.59 21.75
N LYS A 124 -2.38 2.08 22.76
CA LYS A 124 -3.59 2.67 23.28
C LYS A 124 -3.23 3.47 24.54
N GLU A 125 -3.54 4.75 24.53
CA GLU A 125 -3.40 5.57 25.74
C GLU A 125 -4.63 5.41 26.62
N ASP A 126 -4.41 5.20 27.89
CA ASP A 126 -5.48 5.13 28.88
C ASP A 126 -5.91 6.52 29.34
#